data_33df679c48d2fafd50532e5339de3ed7
#
_entry.id   33df679c48d2fafd50532e5339de3ed7
#
_cell.length_a   1.000
_cell.length_b   1.000
_cell.length_c   1.000
_cell.angle_alpha   90.00
_cell.angle_beta   90.00
_cell.angle_gamma   90.00
#
_symmetry.space_group_name_H-M   'P 1'
#
loop_
_entity.id
_entity.type
_entity.pdbx_description
1 polymer ?
#
loop_
_entity_poly.entity_id
_entity_poly.type
_entity_poly.pdbx_seq_one_letter_code
_entity_poly.pdbx_strand_id
1 'polypeptide(L)'
;MNKFAKKPWLFPSILLIGVLAISSAFNKNQKTIWGQNLLDSLTDSQKRETQNSLKGLKIHPDLEITTFATEPMLQNPTNIDIDSKGRIWVLEAYNYRPAITGNPSNPAGDKILILEDTNGDGVADSRKIFYQSPDLNAPLGIAVLDSMVIVAQSPYMWKMFDDNHDGKADRKEILFQGIGGEQHDHGAHAFVFGPDGKLYFNFGNEGKQLLDAKGKPVLDQDGDIIGPNKYKQGMVFRCNLDGSKVECLGHNFRNNYEVAVDSYGALWQSDNDDDGNKGVRINHVFPYGNYGYKDEITNDGWQVNRTNIEPEIPKRHWHLNDPGVVPNLLQTGSGSPTGILVYEGNLLPAAFQNQIIHCDAGPNVLRSYPVKNNGAGYSAEILNIAQGVNDQWFRPADVCVAPDGSIFVADWYDPGVGGHQAGDQTRGRIYRIAPKNHPYKVAKLDLSTPELALSGLENPNLETRYLAYRKLQKLGAGATKVLENSFATNSNPRFRARAFWLLANGPQGFNYIQKAAEDANPEIRMTAIRAMSRLFPIGQWKKLGDKLVDDSDPQVRRELAIALRHNSSPNADKMWTKLALQHNGQDRWALEALGIGA
;
A
#
# COMPACT_ATOMS: atom_id res chain seq x y z
N MET A 1 -70.36 13.46 -21.06
CA MET A 1 -71.62 13.18 -20.28
C MET A 1 -71.26 12.16 -19.20
N ASN A 2 -71.70 12.47 -17.96
CA ASN A 2 -71.68 11.68 -16.70
C ASN A 2 -70.28 11.46 -16.03
N LYS A 3 -69.90 12.25 -15.10
CA LYS A 3 -70.26 12.44 -13.65
C LYS A 3 -70.52 11.12 -12.93
N PHE A 4 -69.59 10.70 -12.03
CA PHE A 4 -69.93 10.13 -10.73
C PHE A 4 -68.93 10.51 -9.62
N ALA A 5 -69.48 10.74 -8.44
CA ALA A 5 -69.03 11.55 -7.36
C ALA A 5 -68.09 10.86 -6.37
N LYS A 6 -67.36 11.71 -5.65
CA LYS A 6 -66.54 11.41 -4.44
C LYS A 6 -67.42 10.96 -3.27
N LYS A 7 -66.94 9.99 -2.51
CA LYS A 7 -67.29 9.84 -1.07
C LYS A 7 -66.01 9.67 -0.25
N PRO A 8 -65.86 10.37 0.87
CA PRO A 8 -64.70 10.26 1.76
C PRO A 8 -64.93 9.17 2.79
N TRP A 9 -63.88 8.39 3.08
CA TRP A 9 -63.83 7.49 4.22
C TRP A 9 -63.07 8.16 5.34
N LEU A 10 -63.76 8.43 6.43
CA LEU A 10 -63.25 8.79 7.75
C LEU A 10 -62.59 7.56 8.39
N PHE A 11 -61.30 7.66 8.76
CA PHE A 11 -60.68 6.76 9.72
C PHE A 11 -60.40 7.50 11.01
N PRO A 12 -60.62 6.90 12.18
CA PRO A 12 -60.48 7.57 13.45
C PRO A 12 -59.03 7.73 13.89
N SER A 13 -58.65 8.96 14.13
CA SER A 13 -57.42 9.34 14.81
C SER A 13 -57.60 9.07 16.29
N ILE A 14 -57.04 8.02 16.85
CA ILE A 14 -56.69 7.85 18.27
C ILE A 14 -55.84 6.57 18.36
N LEU A 15 -54.56 6.69 18.53
CA LEU A 15 -53.57 5.93 19.27
C LEU A 15 -52.16 6.05 18.64
N LEU A 16 -51.57 7.24 18.63
CA LEU A 16 -50.14 7.39 18.33
C LEU A 16 -49.51 8.59 19.07
N ILE A 17 -49.81 8.74 20.37
CA ILE A 17 -49.20 9.78 21.23
C ILE A 17 -48.39 9.18 22.39
N GLY A 18 -48.20 7.85 22.43
CA GLY A 18 -47.54 7.20 23.57
C GLY A 18 -46.13 6.71 23.34
N VAL A 19 -45.59 6.72 22.11
CA VAL A 19 -44.26 6.10 21.80
C VAL A 19 -43.18 7.11 21.40
N LEU A 20 -43.53 8.36 21.13
CA LEU A 20 -42.57 9.42 20.76
C LEU A 20 -41.97 10.21 21.94
N ALA A 21 -42.43 9.95 23.17
CA ALA A 21 -41.91 10.63 24.37
C ALA A 21 -40.83 9.83 25.13
N ILE A 22 -40.59 8.55 24.80
CA ILE A 22 -39.57 7.73 25.48
C ILE A 22 -38.27 7.64 24.65
N SER A 23 -38.31 7.89 23.34
CA SER A 23 -37.09 7.94 22.50
C SER A 23 -36.34 9.28 22.55
N SER A 24 -36.93 10.34 23.06
CA SER A 24 -36.28 11.65 23.22
C SER A 24 -35.61 11.87 24.57
N ALA A 25 -35.86 11.01 25.57
CA ALA A 25 -35.25 11.11 26.89
C ALA A 25 -33.95 10.30 27.04
N PHE A 26 -33.65 9.34 26.12
CA PHE A 26 -32.41 8.55 26.16
C PHE A 26 -31.29 9.14 25.29
N ASN A 27 -31.54 10.20 24.53
CA ASN A 27 -30.54 10.79 23.62
C ASN A 27 -30.03 12.16 24.07
N LYS A 28 -30.23 12.55 25.33
CA LYS A 28 -29.76 13.85 25.83
C LYS A 28 -28.57 13.81 26.79
N ASN A 29 -28.01 12.63 27.12
CA ASN A 29 -26.92 12.55 28.08
C ASN A 29 -25.73 11.68 27.64
N GLN A 30 -25.51 11.50 26.34
CA GLN A 30 -24.19 11.08 25.80
C GLN A 30 -23.71 12.08 24.74
N LYS A 31 -23.64 13.37 25.07
CA LYS A 31 -22.65 14.25 24.48
C LYS A 31 -21.32 13.85 25.11
N THR A 32 -20.68 12.87 24.52
CA THR A 32 -19.29 12.57 24.80
C THR A 32 -18.48 13.81 24.46
N ILE A 33 -18.00 14.48 25.49
CA ILE A 33 -17.10 15.62 25.44
C ILE A 33 -15.76 15.09 24.90
N TRP A 34 -15.62 15.01 23.59
CA TRP A 34 -14.35 14.78 22.93
C TRP A 34 -14.09 15.99 22.03
N GLY A 35 -13.10 16.82 22.44
CA GLY A 35 -12.42 17.78 21.59
C GLY A 35 -13.23 18.92 20.92
N GLN A 36 -14.52 18.73 20.63
CA GLN A 36 -15.33 19.69 19.89
C GLN A 36 -15.44 21.07 20.55
N ASN A 37 -15.50 21.14 21.87
CA ASN A 37 -15.66 22.44 22.57
C ASN A 37 -14.36 23.24 22.74
N LEU A 38 -13.19 22.64 22.51
CA LEU A 38 -11.92 23.33 22.70
C LEU A 38 -11.44 24.04 21.43
N LEU A 39 -11.73 23.51 20.24
CA LEU A 39 -11.38 24.17 18.97
C LEU A 39 -12.37 25.25 18.56
N ASP A 40 -13.66 25.13 18.92
CA ASP A 40 -14.69 26.09 18.54
C ASP A 40 -14.46 27.49 19.12
N SER A 41 -13.70 27.59 20.22
CA SER A 41 -13.30 28.87 20.82
C SER A 41 -12.03 29.49 20.22
N LEU A 42 -11.30 28.76 19.35
CA LEU A 42 -10.06 29.22 18.74
C LEU A 42 -10.31 29.91 17.40
N THR A 43 -9.54 30.93 17.11
CA THR A 43 -9.46 31.50 15.77
C THR A 43 -8.85 30.49 14.80
N ASP A 44 -9.08 30.67 13.50
CA ASP A 44 -8.51 29.76 12.49
C ASP A 44 -6.97 29.74 12.52
N SER A 45 -6.32 30.84 12.83
CA SER A 45 -4.87 30.89 13.05
C SER A 45 -4.45 30.02 14.25
N GLN A 46 -5.16 30.15 15.37
CA GLN A 46 -4.86 29.38 16.58
C GLN A 46 -5.06 27.87 16.39
N LYS A 47 -6.06 27.48 15.59
CA LYS A 47 -6.26 26.05 15.24
C LYS A 47 -5.06 25.45 14.53
N ARG A 48 -4.28 26.26 13.79
CA ARG A 48 -3.12 25.83 13.00
C ARG A 48 -1.82 25.80 13.80
N GLU A 49 -1.79 26.32 15.02
CA GLU A 49 -0.61 26.28 15.88
C GLU A 49 -0.30 24.84 16.33
N THR A 50 0.99 24.52 16.40
CA THR A 50 1.50 23.17 16.72
C THR A 50 0.94 22.61 18.03
N GLN A 51 0.81 23.45 19.06
CA GLN A 51 0.21 23.09 20.36
C GLN A 51 -1.26 22.66 20.30
N ASN A 52 -1.94 22.95 19.19
CA ASN A 52 -3.33 22.58 18.93
C ASN A 52 -3.46 21.43 17.92
N SER A 53 -2.35 20.91 17.40
CA SER A 53 -2.30 19.91 16.32
C SER A 53 -3.15 18.66 16.55
N LEU A 54 -3.26 18.22 17.80
CA LEU A 54 -4.02 17.01 18.16
C LEU A 54 -5.50 17.29 18.45
N LYS A 55 -5.87 18.54 18.74
CA LYS A 55 -7.24 18.88 19.21
C LYS A 55 -8.32 18.68 18.14
N GLY A 56 -7.95 18.74 16.85
CA GLY A 56 -8.85 18.53 15.72
C GLY A 56 -9.00 17.08 15.29
N LEU A 57 -8.20 16.18 15.85
CA LEU A 57 -8.13 14.78 15.47
C LEU A 57 -8.98 13.90 16.39
N LYS A 58 -9.66 12.93 15.77
CA LYS A 58 -10.30 11.82 16.49
C LYS A 58 -9.50 10.56 16.24
N ILE A 59 -9.12 9.88 17.32
CA ILE A 59 -8.38 8.61 17.28
C ILE A 59 -9.26 7.44 17.72
N HIS A 60 -8.97 6.23 17.25
CA HIS A 60 -9.60 5.00 17.74
C HIS A 60 -9.44 4.87 19.26
N PRO A 61 -10.49 4.44 20.02
CA PRO A 61 -10.47 4.48 21.48
C PRO A 61 -9.37 3.67 22.16
N ASP A 62 -8.84 2.63 21.50
CA ASP A 62 -7.75 1.79 22.03
C ASP A 62 -6.35 2.31 21.70
N LEU A 63 -6.26 3.44 20.97
CA LEU A 63 -5.02 4.02 20.52
C LEU A 63 -4.83 5.43 21.07
N GLU A 64 -3.60 5.89 21.00
CA GLU A 64 -3.18 7.26 21.27
C GLU A 64 -2.40 7.78 20.06
N ILE A 65 -2.57 9.06 19.74
CA ILE A 65 -1.80 9.79 18.75
C ILE A 65 -0.98 10.85 19.47
N THR A 66 0.31 10.91 19.18
CA THR A 66 1.25 11.91 19.71
C THR A 66 1.94 12.62 18.55
N THR A 67 2.34 13.86 18.78
CA THR A 67 3.11 14.63 17.81
C THR A 67 4.59 14.27 17.94
N PHE A 68 5.19 13.71 16.88
CA PHE A 68 6.62 13.40 16.86
C PHE A 68 7.46 14.57 16.34
N ALA A 69 7.01 15.21 15.25
CA ALA A 69 7.67 16.39 14.69
C ALA A 69 6.66 17.32 14.03
N THR A 70 6.95 18.62 14.05
CA THR A 70 6.12 19.65 13.44
C THR A 70 6.99 20.71 12.77
N GLU A 71 6.36 21.65 12.10
CA GLU A 71 7.00 22.88 11.65
C GLU A 71 7.67 23.61 12.85
N PRO A 72 8.88 24.19 12.72
CA PRO A 72 9.65 24.35 11.47
C PRO A 72 10.64 23.21 11.17
N MET A 73 10.56 22.05 11.83
CA MET A 73 11.49 20.94 11.59
C MET A 73 11.31 20.34 10.19
N LEU A 74 10.08 20.34 9.67
CA LEU A 74 9.75 19.82 8.34
C LEU A 74 8.64 20.64 7.70
N GLN A 75 8.51 20.50 6.37
CA GLN A 75 7.50 21.16 5.54
C GLN A 75 6.99 20.18 4.48
N ASN A 76 5.69 20.19 4.19
CA ASN A 76 5.06 19.43 3.09
C ASN A 76 5.61 18.00 2.91
N PRO A 77 5.52 17.11 3.91
CA PRO A 77 6.00 15.75 3.79
C PRO A 77 5.11 14.93 2.84
N THR A 78 5.69 14.33 1.81
CA THR A 78 4.98 13.49 0.82
C THR A 78 5.06 12.01 1.13
N ASN A 79 6.21 11.56 1.61
CA ASN A 79 6.45 10.16 1.90
C ASN A 79 7.50 10.04 3.01
N ILE A 80 7.42 8.98 3.80
CA ILE A 80 8.35 8.71 4.89
C ILE A 80 8.83 7.26 4.85
N ASP A 81 9.99 7.00 5.43
CA ASP A 81 10.41 5.65 5.82
C ASP A 81 11.07 5.69 7.20
N ILE A 82 11.20 4.55 7.84
CA ILE A 82 11.73 4.45 9.20
C ILE A 82 12.85 3.43 9.22
N ASP A 83 14.04 3.88 9.60
CA ASP A 83 15.18 2.99 9.68
C ASP A 83 15.18 2.11 10.95
N SER A 84 16.07 1.14 10.98
CA SER A 84 16.21 0.18 12.08
C SER A 84 16.65 0.78 13.42
N LYS A 85 17.05 2.06 13.42
CA LYS A 85 17.36 2.85 14.61
C LYS A 85 16.15 3.65 15.10
N GLY A 86 15.04 3.64 14.33
CA GLY A 86 13.83 4.40 14.64
C GLY A 86 13.87 5.86 14.19
N ARG A 87 14.83 6.25 13.36
CA ARG A 87 14.87 7.59 12.78
C ARG A 87 13.87 7.68 11.63
N ILE A 88 13.18 8.80 11.55
CA ILE A 88 12.17 9.04 10.51
C ILE A 88 12.83 9.77 9.35
N TRP A 89 12.81 9.16 8.18
CA TRP A 89 13.27 9.75 6.93
C TRP A 89 12.09 10.39 6.22
N VAL A 90 12.23 11.65 5.83
CA VAL A 90 11.12 12.47 5.30
C VAL A 90 11.50 13.07 3.96
N LEU A 91 10.65 12.88 2.95
CA LEU A 91 10.70 13.65 1.73
C LEU A 91 9.88 14.92 1.89
N GLU A 92 10.52 16.09 1.71
CA GLU A 92 9.83 17.37 1.56
C GLU A 92 9.56 17.67 0.10
N ALA A 93 8.39 18.24 -0.21
CA ALA A 93 8.03 18.69 -1.54
C ALA A 93 7.51 20.14 -1.52
N TYR A 94 8.36 21.06 -1.11
CA TYR A 94 8.09 22.51 -1.17
C TYR A 94 7.86 22.97 -2.62
N ASN A 95 8.63 22.41 -3.57
CA ASN A 95 8.55 22.71 -5.00
C ASN A 95 7.43 21.90 -5.72
N TYR A 96 6.33 21.60 -5.02
CA TYR A 96 5.25 20.81 -5.60
C TYR A 96 4.37 21.65 -6.53
N ARG A 97 4.42 21.36 -7.86
CA ARG A 97 3.56 21.90 -8.92
C ARG A 97 3.45 23.45 -8.96
N PRO A 98 4.54 24.22 -8.85
CA PRO A 98 4.47 25.69 -8.80
C PRO A 98 3.82 26.31 -10.04
N ALA A 99 3.94 25.67 -11.21
CA ALA A 99 3.29 26.12 -12.44
C ALA A 99 1.74 26.09 -12.38
N ILE A 100 1.16 25.27 -11.51
CA ILE A 100 -0.30 25.14 -11.34
C ILE A 100 -0.77 25.91 -10.11
N THR A 101 -0.06 25.77 -8.99
CA THR A 101 -0.44 26.37 -7.71
C THR A 101 -0.14 27.87 -7.66
N GLY A 102 0.82 28.34 -8.45
CA GLY A 102 1.35 29.70 -8.34
C GLY A 102 2.24 29.95 -7.11
N ASN A 103 2.55 28.89 -6.36
CA ASN A 103 3.37 28.96 -5.16
C ASN A 103 4.84 29.26 -5.51
N PRO A 104 5.59 29.93 -4.62
CA PRO A 104 7.02 30.16 -4.81
C PRO A 104 7.79 28.84 -4.81
N SER A 105 8.90 28.82 -5.57
CA SER A 105 9.83 27.69 -5.59
C SER A 105 11.11 28.00 -4.83
N ASN A 106 11.71 26.97 -4.22
CA ASN A 106 13.02 27.03 -3.63
C ASN A 106 14.07 26.63 -4.68
N PRO A 107 14.95 27.54 -5.14
CA PRO A 107 15.95 27.22 -6.15
C PRO A 107 17.04 26.25 -5.67
N ALA A 108 17.17 26.05 -4.36
CA ALA A 108 18.08 25.02 -3.81
C ALA A 108 17.50 23.59 -3.92
N GLY A 109 16.25 23.45 -4.35
CA GLY A 109 15.54 22.18 -4.42
C GLY A 109 14.89 21.77 -3.10
N ASP A 110 14.18 20.66 -3.16
CA ASP A 110 13.55 20.04 -2.01
C ASP A 110 14.57 19.26 -1.15
N LYS A 111 14.13 18.69 -0.03
CA LYS A 111 15.01 18.04 0.92
C LYS A 111 14.59 16.61 1.24
N ILE A 112 15.59 15.81 1.54
CA ILE A 112 15.42 14.55 2.27
C ILE A 112 15.96 14.81 3.68
N LEU A 113 15.11 14.61 4.68
CA LEU A 113 15.45 14.83 6.09
C LEU A 113 15.57 13.52 6.85
N ILE A 114 16.42 13.53 7.88
CA ILE A 114 16.44 12.52 8.94
C ILE A 114 16.06 13.21 10.24
N LEU A 115 14.97 12.77 10.86
CA LEU A 115 14.48 13.25 12.16
C LEU A 115 14.74 12.16 13.21
N GLU A 116 15.22 12.57 14.38
CA GLU A 116 15.59 11.64 15.45
C GLU A 116 15.16 12.20 16.82
N ASP A 117 14.64 11.31 17.67
CA ASP A 117 14.42 11.51 19.08
C ASP A 117 15.67 11.00 19.81
N THR A 118 16.59 11.91 20.16
CA THR A 118 17.88 11.53 20.77
C THR A 118 17.81 11.43 22.29
N ASN A 119 16.78 12.02 22.90
CA ASN A 119 16.60 12.05 24.35
C ASN A 119 15.60 10.99 24.85
N GLY A 120 14.84 10.36 23.97
CA GLY A 120 13.90 9.25 24.27
C GLY A 120 12.56 9.71 24.85
N ASP A 121 12.13 10.94 24.58
CA ASP A 121 10.86 11.49 25.07
C ASP A 121 9.68 11.28 24.08
N GLY A 122 9.95 10.75 22.89
CA GLY A 122 8.97 10.49 21.85
C GLY A 122 8.73 11.66 20.90
N VAL A 123 9.56 12.71 20.98
CA VAL A 123 9.52 13.89 20.11
C VAL A 123 10.89 14.06 19.45
N ALA A 124 10.91 14.37 18.16
CA ALA A 124 12.16 14.64 17.46
C ALA A 124 12.83 15.90 17.99
N ASP A 125 14.08 15.78 18.40
CA ASP A 125 14.94 16.89 18.84
C ASP A 125 16.15 17.11 17.93
N SER A 126 16.38 16.23 16.98
CA SER A 126 17.44 16.31 15.98
C SER A 126 16.88 16.29 14.57
N ARG A 127 17.43 17.13 13.69
CA ARG A 127 17.12 17.22 12.27
C ARG A 127 18.38 17.29 11.45
N LYS A 128 18.53 16.40 10.48
CA LYS A 128 19.65 16.37 9.54
C LYS A 128 19.15 16.40 8.10
N ILE A 129 19.80 17.17 7.24
CA ILE A 129 19.56 17.11 5.79
C ILE A 129 20.46 16.02 5.21
N PHE A 130 19.82 14.94 4.70
CA PHE A 130 20.50 13.86 4.01
C PHE A 130 20.89 14.27 2.59
N TYR A 131 19.96 14.93 1.88
CA TYR A 131 20.19 15.44 0.53
C TYR A 131 19.34 16.68 0.26
N GLN A 132 19.92 17.65 -0.43
CA GLN A 132 19.24 18.80 -1.03
C GLN A 132 20.02 19.23 -2.26
N SER A 133 19.32 19.41 -3.38
CA SER A 133 19.93 19.87 -4.63
C SER A 133 18.86 20.42 -5.55
N PRO A 134 19.20 21.37 -6.46
CA PRO A 134 18.25 21.91 -7.44
C PRO A 134 17.59 20.87 -8.35
N ASP A 135 18.12 19.65 -8.41
CA ASP A 135 17.56 18.54 -9.18
C ASP A 135 16.57 17.67 -8.37
N LEU A 136 16.39 17.92 -7.08
CA LEU A 136 15.35 17.28 -6.26
C LEU A 136 14.13 18.19 -6.16
N ASN A 137 13.02 17.83 -6.83
CA ASN A 137 11.81 18.64 -6.85
C ASN A 137 10.57 17.75 -6.81
N ALA A 138 9.73 17.93 -5.81
CA ALA A 138 8.52 17.15 -5.57
C ALA A 138 8.76 15.62 -5.58
N PRO A 139 9.69 15.10 -4.74
CA PRO A 139 9.86 13.65 -4.60
C PRO A 139 8.62 13.04 -3.94
N LEU A 140 8.21 11.84 -4.40
CA LEU A 140 6.95 11.21 -3.97
C LEU A 140 7.14 9.80 -3.37
N GLY A 141 8.36 9.27 -3.32
CA GLY A 141 8.59 7.96 -2.72
C GLY A 141 10.01 7.77 -2.21
N ILE A 142 10.16 7.15 -1.04
CA ILE A 142 11.43 6.81 -0.41
C ILE A 142 11.42 5.38 0.09
N ALA A 143 12.58 4.69 0.01
CA ALA A 143 12.85 3.47 0.75
C ALA A 143 14.28 3.51 1.28
N VAL A 144 14.43 3.31 2.58
CA VAL A 144 15.72 3.29 3.29
C VAL A 144 16.16 1.84 3.45
N LEU A 145 17.28 1.49 2.85
CA LEU A 145 17.82 0.14 2.83
C LEU A 145 19.31 0.16 3.22
N ASP A 146 19.58 0.32 4.52
CA ASP A 146 20.92 0.49 5.09
C ASP A 146 21.59 1.79 4.58
N SER A 147 22.75 1.68 3.93
CA SER A 147 23.44 2.82 3.30
C SER A 147 22.82 3.26 1.97
N MET A 148 21.90 2.47 1.41
CA MET A 148 21.21 2.79 0.15
C MET A 148 19.83 3.36 0.42
N VAL A 149 19.55 4.53 -0.14
CA VAL A 149 18.22 5.17 -0.13
C VAL A 149 17.70 5.28 -1.55
N ILE A 150 16.53 4.70 -1.81
CA ILE A 150 15.87 4.78 -3.11
C ILE A 150 14.86 5.93 -3.06
N VAL A 151 14.88 6.81 -4.08
CA VAL A 151 14.01 7.99 -4.15
C VAL A 151 13.33 8.05 -5.50
N ALA A 152 12.00 8.19 -5.49
CA ALA A 152 11.18 8.41 -6.67
C ALA A 152 10.86 9.89 -6.86
N GLN A 153 11.18 10.38 -8.02
CA GLN A 153 10.78 11.70 -8.51
C GLN A 153 10.77 11.64 -10.04
N SER A 154 9.60 11.67 -10.67
CA SER A 154 9.56 11.74 -12.14
C SER A 154 10.42 12.90 -12.69
N PRO A 155 11.20 12.72 -13.74
CA PRO A 155 11.28 11.51 -14.58
C PRO A 155 12.27 10.44 -14.10
N TYR A 156 12.78 10.52 -12.88
CA TYR A 156 13.83 9.64 -12.36
C TYR A 156 13.39 8.83 -11.14
N MET A 157 14.05 7.68 -10.99
CA MET A 157 14.18 6.95 -9.73
C MET A 157 15.66 6.81 -9.44
N TRP A 158 16.12 7.27 -8.27
CA TRP A 158 17.52 7.28 -7.88
C TRP A 158 17.80 6.29 -6.77
N LYS A 159 19.04 5.79 -6.76
CA LYS A 159 19.71 5.24 -5.58
C LYS A 159 20.71 6.27 -5.07
N MET A 160 20.56 6.67 -3.83
CA MET A 160 21.49 7.53 -3.12
C MET A 160 22.21 6.72 -2.04
N PHE A 161 23.47 6.98 -1.79
CA PHE A 161 24.28 6.18 -0.89
C PHE A 161 24.95 7.05 0.17
N ASP A 162 24.89 6.60 1.42
CA ASP A 162 25.65 7.09 2.57
C ASP A 162 26.75 6.07 2.88
N ASP A 163 27.84 6.14 2.12
CA ASP A 163 28.90 5.11 2.15
C ASP A 163 29.74 5.21 3.46
N ASN A 164 29.78 6.39 4.09
CA ASN A 164 30.52 6.66 5.30
C ASN A 164 29.65 6.69 6.58
N HIS A 165 28.31 6.51 6.42
CA HIS A 165 27.32 6.52 7.50
C HIS A 165 27.27 7.83 8.32
N ASP A 166 27.58 8.95 7.68
CA ASP A 166 27.49 10.26 8.32
C ASP A 166 26.08 10.89 8.22
N GLY A 167 25.13 10.23 7.54
CA GLY A 167 23.75 10.69 7.32
C GLY A 167 23.66 11.78 6.26
N LYS A 168 24.53 11.73 5.26
CA LYS A 168 24.48 12.52 4.02
C LYS A 168 24.74 11.63 2.84
N ALA A 169 24.15 11.97 1.70
CA ALA A 169 24.39 11.27 0.47
C ALA A 169 25.79 11.60 -0.07
N ASP A 170 26.66 10.58 -0.21
CA ASP A 170 27.99 10.70 -0.81
C ASP A 170 27.94 10.63 -2.34
N ARG A 171 26.99 9.85 -2.88
CA ARG A 171 26.83 9.64 -4.33
C ARG A 171 25.38 9.30 -4.69
N LYS A 172 25.05 9.52 -5.96
CA LYS A 172 23.72 9.27 -6.52
C LYS A 172 23.84 8.55 -7.87
N GLU A 173 23.00 7.54 -8.09
CA GLU A 173 22.92 6.76 -9.32
C GLU A 173 21.48 6.69 -9.81
N ILE A 174 21.28 6.67 -11.13
CA ILE A 174 19.96 6.42 -11.71
C ILE A 174 19.64 4.93 -11.60
N LEU A 175 18.49 4.60 -11.01
CA LEU A 175 17.91 3.26 -11.06
C LEU A 175 17.06 3.10 -12.32
N PHE A 176 16.11 4.02 -12.54
CA PHE A 176 15.27 4.13 -13.72
C PHE A 176 15.09 5.59 -14.12
N GLN A 177 14.71 5.81 -15.39
CA GLN A 177 14.42 7.14 -15.91
C GLN A 177 13.34 7.10 -17.00
N GLY A 178 13.03 8.29 -17.56
CA GLY A 178 12.06 8.43 -18.65
C GLY A 178 10.61 8.24 -18.20
N ILE A 179 10.37 8.25 -16.89
CA ILE A 179 9.02 8.12 -16.33
C ILE A 179 8.31 9.46 -16.47
N GLY A 180 7.14 9.47 -17.10
CA GLY A 180 6.31 10.66 -17.23
C GLY A 180 5.78 11.17 -15.89
N GLY A 181 5.02 12.27 -15.93
CA GLY A 181 4.44 12.86 -14.73
C GLY A 181 5.45 13.67 -13.90
N GLU A 182 6.34 14.41 -14.54
CA GLU A 182 7.23 15.32 -13.84
C GLU A 182 6.44 16.36 -13.03
N GLN A 183 6.79 16.51 -11.76
CA GLN A 183 6.05 17.33 -10.79
C GLN A 183 4.54 17.05 -10.75
N HIS A 184 4.15 15.80 -10.97
CA HIS A 184 2.76 15.36 -10.99
C HIS A 184 2.56 14.18 -10.06
N ASP A 185 1.47 14.20 -9.32
CA ASP A 185 1.05 13.12 -8.42
C ASP A 185 0.64 11.81 -9.12
N HIS A 186 0.67 11.77 -10.45
CA HIS A 186 0.46 10.56 -11.26
C HIS A 186 1.75 10.00 -11.88
N GLY A 187 2.90 10.47 -11.41
CA GLY A 187 4.22 9.99 -11.84
C GLY A 187 4.71 8.78 -11.04
N ALA A 188 6.03 8.75 -10.80
CA ALA A 188 6.68 7.71 -9.99
C ALA A 188 6.38 7.90 -8.50
N HIS A 189 6.08 6.79 -7.82
CA HIS A 189 5.72 6.78 -6.41
C HIS A 189 6.63 5.87 -5.57
N ALA A 190 6.11 5.40 -4.44
CA ALA A 190 6.86 4.75 -3.38
C ALA A 190 7.41 3.35 -3.72
N PHE A 191 8.32 2.90 -2.88
CA PHE A 191 9.00 1.61 -3.00
C PHE A 191 8.80 0.77 -1.75
N VAL A 192 8.77 -0.56 -1.95
CA VAL A 192 8.68 -1.52 -0.85
C VAL A 192 9.66 -2.68 -1.09
N PHE A 193 10.40 -3.07 -0.06
CA PHE A 193 11.21 -4.30 -0.07
C PHE A 193 10.31 -5.49 0.27
N GLY A 194 10.24 -6.45 -0.64
CA GLY A 194 9.40 -7.64 -0.50
C GLY A 194 10.08 -8.81 0.23
N PRO A 195 9.28 -9.78 0.72
CA PRO A 195 9.79 -10.93 1.45
C PRO A 195 10.62 -11.89 0.58
N ASP A 196 10.50 -11.80 -0.74
CA ASP A 196 11.28 -12.55 -1.74
C ASP A 196 12.64 -11.90 -2.07
N GLY A 197 12.98 -10.80 -1.39
CA GLY A 197 14.23 -10.07 -1.60
C GLY A 197 14.22 -9.14 -2.80
N LYS A 198 13.05 -8.82 -3.33
CA LYS A 198 12.86 -7.94 -4.48
C LYS A 198 12.38 -6.55 -4.05
N LEU A 199 12.54 -5.61 -4.96
CA LEU A 199 11.99 -4.26 -4.87
C LEU A 199 10.67 -4.20 -5.62
N TYR A 200 9.64 -3.63 -5.00
CA TYR A 200 8.33 -3.37 -5.58
C TYR A 200 8.11 -1.87 -5.66
N PHE A 201 7.50 -1.40 -6.74
CA PHE A 201 7.19 0.01 -6.94
C PHE A 201 6.07 0.19 -7.96
N ASN A 202 5.57 1.41 -8.09
CA ASN A 202 4.53 1.74 -9.05
C ASN A 202 4.70 3.16 -9.62
N PHE A 203 3.91 3.46 -10.63
CA PHE A 203 3.64 4.80 -11.10
C PHE A 203 2.19 4.93 -11.57
N GLY A 204 1.64 6.15 -11.51
CA GLY A 204 0.31 6.46 -12.03
C GLY A 204 0.27 6.56 -13.56
N ASN A 205 -0.89 6.91 -14.11
CA ASN A 205 -1.13 6.90 -15.56
C ASN A 205 -0.27 7.90 -16.37
N GLU A 206 0.36 8.88 -15.74
CA GLU A 206 1.32 9.76 -16.42
C GLU A 206 2.72 9.16 -16.51
N GLY A 207 3.02 8.08 -15.78
CA GLY A 207 4.31 7.38 -15.81
C GLY A 207 4.66 6.82 -17.18
N LYS A 208 3.73 6.18 -17.86
CA LYS A 208 3.73 5.69 -19.25
C LYS A 208 4.81 4.68 -19.62
N GLN A 209 6.07 4.92 -19.33
CA GLN A 209 7.20 4.10 -19.75
C GLN A 209 8.28 3.99 -18.68
N LEU A 210 9.17 3.02 -18.86
CA LEU A 210 10.31 2.79 -17.99
C LEU A 210 11.59 2.60 -18.83
N LEU A 211 12.60 3.42 -18.59
CA LEU A 211 13.92 3.31 -19.19
C LEU A 211 14.95 2.93 -18.12
N ASP A 212 15.96 2.16 -18.49
CA ASP A 212 17.09 1.82 -17.62
C ASP A 212 18.00 3.05 -17.36
N ALA A 213 19.03 2.86 -16.54
CA ALA A 213 20.00 3.92 -16.22
C ALA A 213 20.76 4.46 -17.46
N LYS A 214 20.75 3.73 -18.58
CA LYS A 214 21.40 4.14 -19.85
C LYS A 214 20.40 4.74 -20.85
N GLY A 215 19.14 4.92 -20.46
CA GLY A 215 18.09 5.44 -21.32
C GLY A 215 17.52 4.44 -22.34
N LYS A 216 17.76 3.14 -22.15
CA LYS A 216 17.19 2.10 -23.01
C LYS A 216 15.84 1.64 -22.43
N PRO A 217 14.86 1.31 -23.30
CA PRO A 217 13.61 0.71 -22.85
C PRO A 217 13.83 -0.53 -21.99
N VAL A 218 13.17 -0.60 -20.85
CA VAL A 218 13.16 -1.78 -20.00
C VAL A 218 12.19 -2.81 -20.60
N LEU A 219 12.65 -4.06 -20.63
CA LEU A 219 11.84 -5.19 -21.08
C LEU A 219 11.21 -5.88 -19.86
N ASP A 220 10.01 -6.37 -20.04
CA ASP A 220 9.32 -7.20 -19.05
C ASP A 220 9.80 -8.66 -19.07
N GLN A 221 9.17 -9.50 -18.29
CA GLN A 221 9.46 -10.94 -18.17
C GLN A 221 9.22 -11.74 -19.47
N ASP A 222 8.44 -11.20 -20.40
CA ASP A 222 8.09 -11.80 -21.70
C ASP A 222 9.06 -11.32 -22.80
N GLY A 223 9.90 -10.32 -22.49
CA GLY A 223 10.84 -9.71 -23.45
C GLY A 223 10.25 -8.53 -24.22
N ASP A 224 9.08 -8.05 -23.85
CA ASP A 224 8.42 -6.90 -24.46
C ASP A 224 8.76 -5.58 -23.75
N ILE A 225 8.73 -4.49 -24.50
CA ILE A 225 8.98 -3.16 -23.93
C ILE A 225 7.86 -2.78 -22.94
N ILE A 226 8.24 -2.40 -21.72
CA ILE A 226 7.34 -1.81 -20.75
C ILE A 226 6.96 -0.40 -21.21
N GLY A 227 5.70 -0.24 -21.64
CA GLY A 227 5.20 1.01 -22.18
C GLY A 227 3.75 0.89 -22.68
N PRO A 228 3.17 1.99 -23.18
CA PRO A 228 1.74 2.08 -23.49
C PRO A 228 1.26 1.19 -24.65
N ASN A 229 2.16 0.60 -25.42
CA ASN A 229 1.81 -0.34 -26.49
C ASN A 229 1.36 -1.70 -25.94
N LYS A 230 1.93 -2.15 -24.81
CA LYS A 230 1.56 -3.42 -24.17
C LYS A 230 0.72 -3.19 -22.91
N TYR A 231 1.12 -2.24 -22.07
CA TYR A 231 0.50 -1.96 -20.78
C TYR A 231 -0.18 -0.60 -20.80
N LYS A 232 -1.39 -0.53 -20.28
CA LYS A 232 -2.16 0.72 -20.23
C LYS A 232 -2.01 1.41 -18.88
N GLN A 233 -1.95 2.75 -18.92
CA GLN A 233 -2.14 3.61 -17.77
C GLN A 233 -1.13 3.37 -16.64
N GLY A 234 -1.56 3.49 -15.36
CA GLY A 234 -0.74 3.21 -14.21
C GLY A 234 -0.35 1.73 -14.10
N MET A 235 0.85 1.48 -13.58
CA MET A 235 1.46 0.15 -13.55
C MET A 235 2.08 -0.13 -12.18
N VAL A 236 2.20 -1.41 -11.83
CA VAL A 236 2.93 -1.89 -10.66
C VAL A 236 3.98 -2.91 -11.05
N PHE A 237 5.14 -2.83 -10.42
CA PHE A 237 6.34 -3.55 -10.83
C PHE A 237 7.01 -4.30 -9.68
N ARG A 238 7.83 -5.26 -10.08
CA ARG A 238 8.81 -5.93 -9.24
C ARG A 238 10.14 -6.05 -9.99
N CYS A 239 11.27 -5.86 -9.30
CA CYS A 239 12.60 -6.05 -9.88
C CYS A 239 13.62 -6.46 -8.82
N ASN A 240 14.84 -6.78 -9.25
CA ASN A 240 15.98 -6.86 -8.36
C ASN A 240 16.35 -5.47 -7.82
N LEU A 241 17.10 -5.40 -6.70
CA LEU A 241 17.58 -4.14 -6.11
C LEU A 241 18.50 -3.33 -7.04
N ASP A 242 19.10 -3.97 -8.03
CA ASP A 242 19.92 -3.32 -9.06
C ASP A 242 19.11 -2.83 -10.28
N GLY A 243 17.78 -3.01 -10.27
CA GLY A 243 16.90 -2.66 -11.38
C GLY A 243 16.83 -3.70 -12.49
N SER A 244 17.49 -4.84 -12.36
CA SER A 244 17.39 -5.93 -13.33
C SER A 244 16.15 -6.80 -13.12
N LYS A 245 15.78 -7.60 -14.13
CA LYS A 245 14.65 -8.53 -14.12
C LYS A 245 13.35 -7.85 -13.69
N VAL A 246 12.99 -6.80 -14.41
CA VAL A 246 11.74 -6.09 -14.17
C VAL A 246 10.56 -6.92 -14.67
N GLU A 247 9.51 -6.98 -13.86
CA GLU A 247 8.23 -7.59 -14.19
C GLU A 247 7.14 -6.54 -14.01
N CYS A 248 6.24 -6.39 -14.98
CA CYS A 248 5.02 -5.63 -14.80
C CYS A 248 3.94 -6.56 -14.21
N LEU A 249 3.56 -6.32 -12.97
CA LEU A 249 2.67 -7.19 -12.20
C LEU A 249 1.19 -6.82 -12.36
N GLY A 250 0.89 -5.62 -12.82
CA GLY A 250 -0.47 -5.17 -13.04
C GLY A 250 -0.49 -3.83 -13.74
N HIS A 251 -1.56 -3.54 -14.46
CA HIS A 251 -1.66 -2.34 -15.26
C HIS A 251 -3.11 -1.81 -15.32
N ASN A 252 -3.27 -0.67 -15.99
CA ASN A 252 -4.54 -0.01 -16.22
C ASN A 252 -5.16 0.53 -14.92
N PHE A 253 -4.29 1.02 -14.02
CA PHE A 253 -4.66 1.86 -12.90
C PHE A 253 -4.70 3.34 -13.34
N ARG A 254 -5.36 4.20 -12.57
CA ARG A 254 -5.29 5.65 -12.81
C ARG A 254 -4.15 6.29 -12.03
N ASN A 255 -4.28 6.32 -10.71
CA ASN A 255 -3.26 6.89 -9.82
C ASN A 255 -3.12 6.00 -8.58
N ASN A 256 -2.40 4.92 -8.75
CA ASN A 256 -1.99 3.99 -7.72
C ASN A 256 -0.75 4.55 -7.01
N TYR A 257 -0.94 5.19 -5.85
CA TYR A 257 0.11 5.97 -5.20
C TYR A 257 1.18 5.11 -4.53
N GLU A 258 0.81 4.06 -3.81
CA GLU A 258 1.75 3.16 -3.15
C GLU A 258 1.31 1.70 -3.26
N VAL A 259 2.27 0.78 -3.15
CA VAL A 259 2.04 -0.66 -3.11
C VAL A 259 2.50 -1.23 -1.77
N ALA A 260 1.66 -2.03 -1.14
CA ALA A 260 2.01 -2.81 0.05
C ALA A 260 2.23 -4.28 -0.33
N VAL A 261 3.27 -4.90 0.24
CA VAL A 261 3.60 -6.31 0.03
C VAL A 261 3.65 -7.01 1.38
N ASP A 262 2.83 -8.03 1.56
CA ASP A 262 2.81 -8.79 2.80
C ASP A 262 3.84 -9.93 2.83
N SER A 263 3.97 -10.61 3.97
CA SER A 263 4.93 -11.71 4.15
C SER A 263 4.70 -12.91 3.23
N TYR A 264 3.50 -13.06 2.68
CA TYR A 264 3.20 -14.11 1.69
C TYR A 264 3.51 -13.70 0.26
N GLY A 265 3.89 -12.42 0.04
CA GLY A 265 4.13 -11.84 -1.28
C GLY A 265 2.85 -11.46 -2.00
N ALA A 266 1.74 -11.28 -1.29
CA ALA A 266 0.52 -10.69 -1.82
C ALA A 266 0.65 -9.17 -1.87
N LEU A 267 0.07 -8.57 -2.92
CA LEU A 267 0.17 -7.13 -3.17
C LEU A 267 -1.18 -6.45 -2.98
N TRP A 268 -1.12 -5.28 -2.35
CA TRP A 268 -2.26 -4.42 -2.11
C TRP A 268 -1.92 -2.99 -2.51
N GLN A 269 -2.86 -2.28 -3.10
CA GLN A 269 -2.68 -0.86 -3.39
C GLN A 269 -4.01 -0.14 -3.49
N SER A 270 -3.97 1.17 -3.27
CA SER A 270 -5.08 2.08 -3.55
C SER A 270 -5.04 2.55 -5.00
N ASP A 271 -6.15 3.12 -5.49
CA ASP A 271 -6.22 3.75 -6.80
C ASP A 271 -7.24 4.89 -6.77
N ASN A 272 -6.82 6.08 -7.19
CA ASN A 272 -7.63 7.29 -7.20
C ASN A 272 -8.48 7.37 -8.45
N ASP A 273 -9.74 7.78 -8.30
CA ASP A 273 -10.69 7.98 -9.40
C ASP A 273 -10.57 9.37 -10.05
N ASP A 274 -11.35 9.63 -11.10
CA ASP A 274 -11.57 10.98 -11.62
C ASP A 274 -12.44 11.76 -10.65
N ASP A 275 -12.09 13.03 -10.43
CA ASP A 275 -12.70 13.89 -9.43
C ASP A 275 -14.24 13.89 -9.51
N GLY A 276 -14.88 13.55 -8.40
CA GLY A 276 -16.33 13.49 -8.27
C GLY A 276 -16.98 12.16 -8.60
N ASN A 277 -16.26 11.17 -9.13
CA ASN A 277 -16.81 9.85 -9.46
C ASN A 277 -17.07 8.96 -8.25
N LYS A 278 -16.47 9.26 -7.09
CA LYS A 278 -16.62 8.51 -5.83
C LYS A 278 -16.24 7.03 -5.95
N GLY A 279 -15.28 6.74 -6.79
CA GLY A 279 -14.84 5.41 -7.14
C GLY A 279 -13.47 5.02 -6.57
N VAL A 280 -12.87 5.84 -5.68
CA VAL A 280 -11.60 5.48 -5.02
C VAL A 280 -11.68 4.07 -4.47
N ARG A 281 -10.66 3.26 -4.72
CA ARG A 281 -10.69 1.81 -4.44
C ARG A 281 -9.40 1.31 -3.80
N ILE A 282 -9.52 0.19 -3.11
CA ILE A 282 -8.42 -0.65 -2.65
C ILE A 282 -8.44 -1.94 -3.47
N ASN A 283 -7.27 -2.35 -3.96
CA ASN A 283 -7.10 -3.52 -4.81
C ASN A 283 -6.19 -4.56 -4.15
N HIS A 284 -6.55 -5.84 -4.31
CA HIS A 284 -5.59 -6.92 -4.27
C HIS A 284 -5.02 -7.10 -5.68
N VAL A 285 -3.72 -6.99 -5.84
CA VAL A 285 -3.09 -7.01 -7.16
C VAL A 285 -2.78 -8.45 -7.58
N PHE A 286 -3.49 -8.94 -8.59
CA PHE A 286 -3.13 -10.17 -9.28
C PHE A 286 -1.93 -9.93 -10.18
N PRO A 287 -0.91 -10.80 -10.14
CA PRO A 287 0.12 -10.77 -11.17
C PRO A 287 -0.51 -10.81 -12.58
N TYR A 288 -0.09 -9.85 -13.42
CA TYR A 288 -0.56 -9.66 -14.81
C TYR A 288 -2.02 -9.19 -14.97
N GLY A 289 -2.64 -8.72 -13.89
CA GLY A 289 -4.03 -8.25 -13.91
C GLY A 289 -4.23 -6.90 -14.61
N ASN A 290 -5.36 -6.76 -15.28
CA ASN A 290 -5.90 -5.51 -15.82
C ASN A 290 -6.89 -4.91 -14.80
N TYR A 291 -6.76 -3.62 -14.50
CA TYR A 291 -7.56 -2.94 -13.46
C TYR A 291 -8.57 -1.93 -14.03
N GLY A 292 -8.72 -1.88 -15.36
CA GLY A 292 -9.90 -1.33 -16.01
C GLY A 292 -10.11 0.18 -15.92
N TYR A 293 -9.07 1.02 -15.72
CA TYR A 293 -9.26 2.47 -15.81
C TYR A 293 -9.68 2.91 -17.24
N LYS A 294 -9.17 2.22 -18.24
CA LYS A 294 -9.57 2.37 -19.64
C LYS A 294 -10.03 1.01 -20.19
N ASP A 295 -10.94 1.05 -21.15
CA ASP A 295 -11.29 -0.14 -21.91
C ASP A 295 -10.03 -0.72 -22.60
N GLU A 296 -9.83 -2.02 -22.48
CA GLU A 296 -8.58 -2.65 -22.93
C GLU A 296 -8.44 -2.66 -24.45
N ILE A 297 -9.55 -2.74 -25.17
CA ILE A 297 -9.58 -2.85 -26.63
C ILE A 297 -9.62 -1.48 -27.28
N THR A 298 -10.57 -0.63 -26.89
CA THR A 298 -10.80 0.67 -27.52
C THR A 298 -10.00 1.80 -26.91
N ASN A 299 -9.49 1.62 -25.67
CA ASN A 299 -8.87 2.65 -24.83
C ASN A 299 -9.82 3.78 -24.40
N ASP A 300 -11.13 3.54 -24.47
CA ASP A 300 -12.14 4.49 -24.06
C ASP A 300 -12.21 4.65 -22.54
N GLY A 301 -12.62 5.84 -22.10
CA GLY A 301 -12.91 6.10 -20.69
C GLY A 301 -14.36 5.76 -20.33
N TRP A 302 -14.65 5.86 -19.06
CA TRP A 302 -15.96 5.55 -18.46
C TRP A 302 -17.14 6.37 -19.03
N GLN A 303 -16.87 7.52 -19.67
CA GLN A 303 -17.89 8.40 -20.24
C GLN A 303 -18.51 7.85 -21.54
N VAL A 304 -17.77 6.97 -22.25
CA VAL A 304 -18.19 6.47 -23.56
C VAL A 304 -19.28 5.42 -23.41
N ASN A 305 -20.39 5.59 -24.13
CA ASN A 305 -21.47 4.60 -24.15
C ASN A 305 -21.03 3.35 -24.88
N ARG A 306 -21.30 2.20 -24.31
CA ARG A 306 -20.97 0.89 -24.85
C ARG A 306 -21.94 -0.18 -24.35
N THR A 307 -21.87 -1.34 -24.93
CA THR A 307 -22.64 -2.50 -24.48
C THR A 307 -22.24 -2.90 -23.08
N ASN A 308 -23.20 -3.33 -22.27
CA ASN A 308 -22.97 -3.85 -20.91
C ASN A 308 -22.30 -2.84 -19.95
N ILE A 309 -22.59 -1.56 -20.10
CA ILE A 309 -22.05 -0.52 -19.24
C ILE A 309 -22.70 -0.58 -17.85
N GLU A 310 -21.87 -0.46 -16.80
CA GLU A 310 -22.39 -0.32 -15.44
C GLU A 310 -23.21 0.97 -15.27
N PRO A 311 -24.39 0.91 -14.66
CA PRO A 311 -25.20 2.10 -14.44
C PRO A 311 -24.62 3.06 -13.40
N GLU A 312 -23.94 2.52 -12.39
CA GLU A 312 -23.33 3.29 -11.31
C GLU A 312 -21.94 3.83 -11.70
N ILE A 313 -21.75 5.16 -11.64
CA ILE A 313 -20.48 5.81 -12.02
C ILE A 313 -19.27 5.21 -11.30
N PRO A 314 -19.26 4.97 -9.97
CA PRO A 314 -18.10 4.38 -9.30
C PRO A 314 -17.64 3.04 -9.89
N LYS A 315 -18.58 2.19 -10.30
CA LYS A 315 -18.28 0.89 -10.93
C LYS A 315 -17.92 1.04 -12.41
N ARG A 316 -18.67 1.89 -13.13
CA ARG A 316 -18.45 2.24 -14.54
C ARG A 316 -17.05 2.82 -14.75
N HIS A 317 -16.61 3.67 -13.85
CA HIS A 317 -15.30 4.30 -13.89
C HIS A 317 -14.14 3.30 -14.05
N TRP A 318 -14.28 2.12 -13.45
CA TRP A 318 -13.29 1.06 -13.48
C TRP A 318 -13.62 -0.09 -14.42
N HIS A 319 -14.66 0.04 -15.25
CA HIS A 319 -15.07 -1.04 -16.15
C HIS A 319 -15.28 -2.40 -15.44
N LEU A 320 -15.80 -2.39 -14.21
CA LEU A 320 -15.78 -3.57 -13.32
C LEU A 320 -16.58 -4.77 -13.82
N ASN A 321 -17.49 -4.61 -14.78
CA ASN A 321 -18.22 -5.72 -15.41
C ASN A 321 -17.63 -6.19 -16.72
N ASP A 322 -16.50 -5.62 -17.15
CA ASP A 322 -15.83 -6.08 -18.36
C ASP A 322 -15.07 -7.37 -18.13
N PRO A 323 -15.10 -8.31 -19.09
CA PRO A 323 -14.20 -9.45 -19.09
C PRO A 323 -12.73 -9.01 -19.04
N GLY A 324 -11.91 -9.69 -18.25
CA GLY A 324 -10.49 -9.38 -18.09
C GLY A 324 -10.18 -8.33 -17.02
N VAL A 325 -11.19 -7.64 -16.47
CA VAL A 325 -10.99 -6.65 -15.40
C VAL A 325 -11.08 -7.33 -14.04
N VAL A 326 -9.96 -7.28 -13.28
CA VAL A 326 -9.87 -7.84 -11.92
C VAL A 326 -10.75 -7.02 -10.96
N PRO A 327 -11.59 -7.65 -10.14
CA PRO A 327 -12.39 -6.97 -9.13
C PRO A 327 -11.52 -6.20 -8.12
N ASN A 328 -12.03 -5.10 -7.58
CA ASN A 328 -11.42 -4.43 -6.44
C ASN A 328 -11.82 -5.09 -5.11
N LEU A 329 -11.01 -4.88 -4.05
CA LEU A 329 -11.34 -5.32 -2.69
C LEU A 329 -12.59 -4.60 -2.19
N LEU A 330 -12.57 -3.26 -2.25
CA LEU A 330 -13.69 -2.38 -1.92
C LEU A 330 -13.51 -1.01 -2.56
N GLN A 331 -14.60 -0.25 -2.63
CA GLN A 331 -14.59 1.17 -2.95
C GLN A 331 -14.76 2.01 -1.68
N THR A 332 -13.94 3.04 -1.51
CA THR A 332 -13.94 3.90 -0.32
C THR A 332 -14.76 5.18 -0.50
N GLY A 333 -15.19 5.46 -1.72
CA GLY A 333 -15.95 6.66 -2.09
C GLY A 333 -15.06 7.76 -2.65
N SER A 334 -15.31 9.00 -2.26
CA SER A 334 -14.44 10.13 -2.60
C SER A 334 -13.17 10.08 -1.79
N GLY A 335 -12.03 10.45 -2.39
CA GLY A 335 -10.78 10.46 -1.68
C GLY A 335 -9.64 11.05 -2.46
N SER A 336 -8.47 11.01 -1.86
CA SER A 336 -7.16 11.23 -2.44
C SER A 336 -6.24 10.23 -1.74
N PRO A 337 -6.27 8.97 -2.17
CA PRO A 337 -5.54 7.89 -1.53
C PRO A 337 -4.03 8.09 -1.70
N THR A 338 -3.28 7.77 -0.66
CA THR A 338 -1.84 7.96 -0.59
C THR A 338 -1.15 6.72 -0.02
N GLY A 339 -0.36 6.83 1.04
CA GLY A 339 0.41 5.74 1.61
C GLY A 339 -0.42 4.54 2.08
N ILE A 340 0.11 3.33 1.89
CA ILE A 340 -0.56 2.07 2.26
C ILE A 340 0.47 1.05 2.75
N LEU A 341 0.12 0.29 3.79
CA LEU A 341 0.92 -0.84 4.27
C LEU A 341 0.05 -2.00 4.74
N VAL A 342 0.66 -3.17 4.92
CA VAL A 342 0.07 -4.27 5.72
C VAL A 342 0.77 -4.27 7.08
N TYR A 343 0.01 -4.04 8.15
CA TYR A 343 0.55 -4.01 9.50
C TYR A 343 0.79 -5.42 10.03
N GLU A 344 2.03 -5.88 10.00
CA GLU A 344 2.44 -7.21 10.45
C GLU A 344 3.13 -7.22 11.81
N GLY A 345 2.90 -6.16 12.61
CA GLY A 345 3.31 -6.07 14.01
C GLY A 345 2.27 -6.63 14.97
N ASN A 346 2.66 -6.73 16.23
CA ASN A 346 1.80 -7.20 17.32
C ASN A 346 1.50 -6.14 18.39
N LEU A 347 2.02 -4.92 18.23
CA LEU A 347 1.82 -3.83 19.18
C LEU A 347 0.40 -3.26 19.12
N LEU A 348 -0.10 -2.98 17.92
CA LEU A 348 -1.45 -2.43 17.77
C LEU A 348 -2.52 -3.46 18.17
N PRO A 349 -3.72 -3.02 18.58
CA PRO A 349 -4.85 -3.91 18.88
C PRO A 349 -5.11 -4.95 17.79
N ALA A 350 -5.62 -6.11 18.17
CA ALA A 350 -5.84 -7.26 17.28
C ALA A 350 -6.65 -6.92 16.02
N ALA A 351 -7.56 -5.93 16.10
CA ALA A 351 -8.35 -5.47 14.96
C ALA A 351 -7.51 -4.89 13.81
N PHE A 352 -6.27 -4.45 14.09
CA PHE A 352 -5.34 -3.87 13.11
C PHE A 352 -4.22 -4.83 12.71
N GLN A 353 -3.99 -5.90 13.48
CA GLN A 353 -2.91 -6.84 13.19
C GLN A 353 -3.18 -7.62 11.91
N ASN A 354 -2.18 -7.70 11.05
CA ASN A 354 -2.24 -8.34 9.74
C ASN A 354 -3.25 -7.71 8.76
N GLN A 355 -3.66 -6.47 9.00
CA GLN A 355 -4.61 -5.73 8.18
C GLN A 355 -3.93 -4.62 7.39
N ILE A 356 -4.56 -4.23 6.31
CA ILE A 356 -4.16 -3.07 5.51
C ILE A 356 -4.42 -1.80 6.32
N ILE A 357 -3.44 -0.90 6.36
CA ILE A 357 -3.58 0.47 6.88
C ILE A 357 -3.27 1.43 5.73
N HIS A 358 -4.09 2.47 5.58
CA HIS A 358 -4.07 3.33 4.41
C HIS A 358 -4.40 4.78 4.77
N CYS A 359 -3.64 5.70 4.21
CA CYS A 359 -3.86 7.13 4.26
C CYS A 359 -4.79 7.59 3.13
N ASP A 360 -5.78 8.43 3.46
CA ASP A 360 -6.65 9.04 2.47
C ASP A 360 -6.80 10.53 2.81
N ALA A 361 -6.05 11.36 2.08
CA ALA A 361 -5.93 12.79 2.33
C ALA A 361 -7.22 13.56 1.99
N GLY A 362 -8.04 13.07 1.07
CA GLY A 362 -9.29 13.71 0.66
C GLY A 362 -10.29 13.81 1.81
N PRO A 363 -10.71 12.69 2.42
CA PRO A 363 -11.61 12.66 3.57
C PRO A 363 -10.90 12.87 4.92
N ASN A 364 -9.62 13.25 4.95
CA ASN A 364 -8.86 13.53 6.18
C ASN A 364 -8.79 12.33 7.13
N VAL A 365 -8.43 11.14 6.64
CA VAL A 365 -8.48 9.91 7.44
C VAL A 365 -7.29 9.00 7.24
N LEU A 366 -6.93 8.31 8.33
CA LEU A 366 -6.16 7.08 8.33
C LEU A 366 -7.12 5.92 8.63
N ARG A 367 -7.11 4.88 7.78
CA ARG A 367 -8.03 3.76 7.85
C ARG A 367 -7.31 2.42 7.90
N SER A 368 -7.97 1.42 8.49
CA SER A 368 -7.66 0.01 8.31
C SER A 368 -8.78 -0.66 7.53
N TYR A 369 -8.42 -1.71 6.80
CA TYR A 369 -9.37 -2.54 6.05
C TYR A 369 -9.24 -3.99 6.52
N PRO A 370 -10.02 -4.42 7.55
CA PRO A 370 -10.06 -5.82 7.97
C PRO A 370 -10.50 -6.73 6.83
N VAL A 371 -9.54 -7.50 6.29
CA VAL A 371 -9.72 -8.38 5.14
C VAL A 371 -10.25 -9.74 5.56
N LYS A 372 -11.23 -10.25 4.83
CA LYS A 372 -11.81 -11.60 4.99
C LYS A 372 -11.78 -12.35 3.66
N ASN A 373 -11.51 -13.64 3.71
CA ASN A 373 -11.59 -14.50 2.53
C ASN A 373 -13.04 -14.59 2.03
N ASN A 374 -13.22 -14.47 0.72
CA ASN A 374 -14.52 -14.56 0.07
C ASN A 374 -14.38 -15.27 -1.29
N GLY A 375 -14.67 -16.57 -1.32
CA GLY A 375 -14.40 -17.40 -2.49
C GLY A 375 -12.92 -17.36 -2.89
N ALA A 376 -12.63 -17.19 -4.17
CA ALA A 376 -11.28 -17.02 -4.70
C ALA A 376 -10.70 -15.61 -4.44
N GLY A 377 -11.48 -14.70 -3.91
CA GLY A 377 -11.10 -13.33 -3.62
C GLY A 377 -11.23 -12.95 -2.15
N TYR A 378 -11.50 -11.67 -1.94
CA TYR A 378 -11.56 -11.08 -0.60
C TYR A 378 -12.75 -10.11 -0.49
N SER A 379 -13.13 -9.83 0.75
CA SER A 379 -13.98 -8.71 1.13
C SER A 379 -13.32 -7.96 2.30
N ALA A 380 -13.67 -6.71 2.51
CA ALA A 380 -13.15 -5.93 3.63
C ALA A 380 -14.20 -4.95 4.17
N GLU A 381 -13.98 -4.53 5.42
CA GLU A 381 -14.72 -3.46 6.10
C GLU A 381 -13.83 -2.24 6.23
N ILE A 382 -14.41 -1.07 6.55
CA ILE A 382 -13.66 0.16 6.83
C ILE A 382 -13.64 0.39 8.33
N LEU A 383 -12.45 0.48 8.91
CA LEU A 383 -12.21 0.81 10.32
C LEU A 383 -11.30 2.04 10.41
N ASN A 384 -11.84 3.18 10.88
CA ASN A 384 -11.04 4.39 10.98
C ASN A 384 -10.10 4.34 12.19
N ILE A 385 -8.83 4.65 11.97
CA ILE A 385 -7.79 4.78 13.00
C ILE A 385 -7.74 6.21 13.50
N ALA A 386 -7.57 7.18 12.59
CA ALA A 386 -7.54 8.62 12.90
C ALA A 386 -8.33 9.42 11.87
N GLN A 387 -8.94 10.52 12.30
CA GLN A 387 -9.76 11.40 11.44
C GLN A 387 -9.58 12.85 11.84
N GLY A 388 -9.44 13.73 10.86
CA GLY A 388 -9.48 15.18 11.02
C GLY A 388 -10.91 15.71 11.10
N VAL A 389 -11.65 15.36 12.17
CA VAL A 389 -13.08 15.71 12.29
C VAL A 389 -13.34 17.21 12.44
N ASN A 390 -12.44 17.93 13.11
CA ASN A 390 -12.49 19.38 13.33
C ASN A 390 -11.28 20.11 12.75
N ASP A 391 -10.37 19.39 12.11
CA ASP A 391 -9.22 19.91 11.41
C ASP A 391 -9.13 19.35 9.99
N GLN A 392 -9.70 20.09 9.04
CA GLN A 392 -9.74 19.71 7.63
C GLN A 392 -8.39 19.93 6.92
N TRP A 393 -7.38 20.42 7.64
CA TRP A 393 -6.00 20.51 7.14
C TRP A 393 -5.20 19.23 7.39
N PHE A 394 -5.71 18.31 8.20
CA PHE A 394 -5.12 16.97 8.33
C PHE A 394 -5.17 16.27 6.97
N ARG A 395 -4.01 16.08 6.34
CA ARG A 395 -3.83 15.45 5.03
C ARG A 395 -2.82 14.32 5.14
N PRO A 396 -3.21 13.15 5.66
CA PRO A 396 -2.27 12.04 5.81
C PRO A 396 -1.74 11.63 4.44
N ALA A 397 -0.44 11.79 4.25
CA ALA A 397 0.25 11.53 2.99
C ALA A 397 0.90 10.14 2.97
N ASP A 398 1.37 9.67 4.13
CA ASP A 398 2.03 8.37 4.21
C ASP A 398 1.98 7.77 5.61
N VAL A 399 2.19 6.44 5.70
CA VAL A 399 2.22 5.68 6.95
C VAL A 399 3.27 4.58 6.92
N CYS A 400 4.13 4.53 7.97
CA CYS A 400 5.17 3.52 8.12
C CYS A 400 5.14 2.86 9.50
N VAL A 401 5.73 1.66 9.61
CA VAL A 401 5.86 0.91 10.87
C VAL A 401 7.26 1.06 11.43
N ALA A 402 7.37 1.51 12.67
CA ALA A 402 8.63 1.59 13.40
C ALA A 402 9.08 0.23 13.95
N PRO A 403 10.38 0.07 14.30
CA PRO A 403 10.89 -1.18 14.87
C PRO A 403 10.22 -1.61 16.18
N ASP A 404 9.65 -0.68 16.95
CA ASP A 404 8.87 -0.99 18.17
C ASP A 404 7.43 -1.45 17.87
N GLY A 405 6.99 -1.38 16.62
CA GLY A 405 5.65 -1.75 16.16
C GLY A 405 4.64 -0.59 16.19
N SER A 406 5.00 0.61 16.65
CA SER A 406 4.15 1.78 16.47
C SER A 406 4.11 2.22 15.00
N ILE A 407 3.08 2.96 14.60
CA ILE A 407 3.00 3.52 13.25
C ILE A 407 3.21 5.03 13.29
N PHE A 408 3.87 5.53 12.25
CA PHE A 408 4.08 6.95 12.04
C PHE A 408 3.32 7.40 10.79
N VAL A 409 2.74 8.60 10.86
CA VAL A 409 1.93 9.17 9.79
C VAL A 409 2.50 10.53 9.42
N ALA A 410 2.82 10.69 8.14
CA ALA A 410 3.15 11.98 7.57
C ALA A 410 1.87 12.75 7.28
N ASP A 411 1.79 13.99 7.72
CA ASP A 411 0.68 14.89 7.48
C ASP A 411 1.19 16.07 6.65
N TRP A 412 0.76 16.14 5.40
CA TRP A 412 1.04 17.26 4.50
C TRP A 412 0.55 18.60 5.08
N TYR A 413 -0.51 18.58 5.87
CA TYR A 413 -1.14 19.68 6.58
C TYR A 413 -1.45 20.90 5.71
N ASP A 414 -2.45 20.78 4.88
CA ASP A 414 -2.79 21.77 3.86
C ASP A 414 -4.31 22.01 3.78
N PRO A 415 -4.77 23.24 3.47
CA PRO A 415 -6.19 23.53 3.30
C PRO A 415 -6.80 22.76 2.12
N GLY A 416 -6.02 22.52 1.06
CA GLY A 416 -6.43 21.78 -0.13
C GLY A 416 -6.01 20.32 -0.11
N VAL A 417 -6.51 19.58 -1.10
CA VAL A 417 -6.06 18.22 -1.37
C VAL A 417 -5.03 18.29 -2.49
N GLY A 418 -3.77 18.02 -2.18
CA GLY A 418 -2.61 17.84 -3.08
C GLY A 418 -2.74 18.44 -4.49
N GLY A 419 -2.44 17.69 -5.48
CA GLY A 419 -2.52 17.87 -6.92
C GLY A 419 -2.82 19.25 -7.52
N HIS A 420 -3.89 19.91 -7.13
CA HIS A 420 -4.33 21.19 -7.72
C HIS A 420 -4.45 22.34 -6.72
N GLN A 421 -4.37 22.10 -5.42
CA GLN A 421 -4.75 23.07 -4.40
C GLN A 421 -3.78 23.13 -3.21
N ALA A 422 -2.48 22.89 -3.42
CA ALA A 422 -1.49 23.10 -2.37
C ALA A 422 -1.49 24.58 -1.95
N GLY A 423 -1.96 24.86 -0.74
CA GLY A 423 -2.19 26.22 -0.24
C GLY A 423 -1.25 26.66 0.87
N ASP A 424 -0.52 25.73 1.51
CA ASP A 424 0.46 26.03 2.56
C ASP A 424 1.80 25.34 2.27
N GLN A 425 2.87 26.13 2.24
CA GLN A 425 4.24 25.62 2.04
C GLN A 425 5.09 25.72 3.31
N THR A 426 4.48 26.06 4.44
CA THR A 426 5.23 26.37 5.67
C THR A 426 5.05 25.33 6.76
N ARG A 427 4.11 24.41 6.59
CA ARG A 427 3.73 23.42 7.59
C ARG A 427 3.94 22.00 7.10
N GLY A 428 4.01 21.10 8.07
CA GLY A 428 4.08 19.66 7.88
C GLY A 428 4.26 19.01 9.24
N ARG A 429 3.71 17.81 9.43
CA ARG A 429 3.71 17.15 10.73
C ARG A 429 3.97 15.66 10.58
N ILE A 430 4.57 15.08 11.60
CA ILE A 430 4.70 13.64 11.76
C ILE A 430 4.03 13.26 13.08
N TYR A 431 3.06 12.37 13.00
CA TYR A 431 2.39 11.81 14.16
C TYR A 431 2.83 10.38 14.40
N ARG A 432 2.92 9.99 15.68
CA ARG A 432 3.07 8.61 16.10
C ARG A 432 1.75 8.09 16.65
N ILE A 433 1.35 6.87 16.30
CA ILE A 433 0.17 6.18 16.80
C ILE A 433 0.58 4.85 17.43
N ALA A 434 0.17 4.61 18.66
CA ALA A 434 0.44 3.42 19.44
C ALA A 434 -0.71 3.16 20.44
N PRO A 435 -0.73 2.03 21.17
CA PRO A 435 -1.57 1.87 22.35
C PRO A 435 -1.29 2.94 23.39
N LYS A 436 -2.32 3.29 24.18
CA LYS A 436 -2.21 4.36 25.20
C LYS A 436 -1.04 4.13 26.15
N ASN A 437 -0.33 5.22 26.43
CA ASN A 437 0.83 5.24 27.32
C ASN A 437 1.98 4.32 26.90
N HIS A 438 2.05 3.92 25.64
CA HIS A 438 3.19 3.13 25.14
C HIS A 438 4.36 4.05 24.77
N PRO A 439 5.50 3.99 25.46
CA PRO A 439 6.65 4.85 25.16
C PRO A 439 7.27 4.46 23.80
N TYR A 440 7.83 5.43 23.08
CA TYR A 440 8.62 5.14 21.90
C TYR A 440 10.01 4.65 22.31
N LYS A 441 10.30 3.38 22.04
CA LYS A 441 11.62 2.80 22.36
C LYS A 441 12.02 1.79 21.29
N VAL A 442 13.09 2.07 20.60
CA VAL A 442 13.67 1.19 19.60
C VAL A 442 14.88 0.48 20.19
N ALA A 443 14.81 -0.84 20.24
CA ALA A 443 15.94 -1.66 20.67
C ALA A 443 17.04 -1.63 19.60
N LYS A 444 18.30 -1.57 20.03
CA LYS A 444 19.44 -1.66 19.12
C LYS A 444 19.39 -3.01 18.38
N LEU A 445 19.38 -2.95 17.06
CA LEU A 445 19.40 -4.14 16.22
C LEU A 445 20.73 -4.89 16.36
N ASP A 446 20.64 -6.18 16.69
CA ASP A 446 21.78 -7.10 16.73
C ASP A 446 21.53 -8.24 15.74
N LEU A 447 22.43 -8.41 14.79
CA LEU A 447 22.40 -9.46 13.76
C LEU A 447 23.63 -10.37 13.85
N SER A 448 24.28 -10.44 15.00
CA SER A 448 25.57 -11.14 15.17
C SER A 448 25.46 -12.66 15.00
N THR A 449 24.34 -13.25 15.42
CA THR A 449 24.06 -14.69 15.27
C THR A 449 22.90 -14.97 14.30
N PRO A 450 22.76 -16.21 13.79
CA PRO A 450 21.61 -16.59 12.96
C PRO A 450 20.27 -16.41 13.67
N GLU A 451 20.19 -16.69 14.98
CA GLU A 451 18.96 -16.55 15.79
C GLU A 451 18.55 -15.09 15.95
N LEU A 452 19.52 -14.20 16.23
CA LEU A 452 19.28 -12.76 16.32
C LEU A 452 18.88 -12.17 14.94
N ALA A 453 19.52 -12.65 13.87
CA ALA A 453 19.13 -12.24 12.52
C ALA A 453 17.71 -12.74 12.16
N LEU A 454 17.31 -13.95 12.61
CA LEU A 454 15.94 -14.44 12.46
C LEU A 454 14.95 -13.54 13.23
N SER A 455 15.28 -13.13 14.46
CA SER A 455 14.45 -12.20 15.22
C SER A 455 14.30 -10.83 14.50
N GLY A 456 15.37 -10.34 13.87
CA GLY A 456 15.29 -9.15 13.00
C GLY A 456 14.39 -9.37 11.78
N LEU A 457 14.39 -10.56 11.19
CA LEU A 457 13.50 -10.91 10.08
C LEU A 457 12.02 -10.94 10.50
N GLU A 458 11.72 -11.20 11.76
CA GLU A 458 10.37 -11.21 12.33
C GLU A 458 9.87 -9.80 12.71
N ASN A 459 10.72 -8.78 12.70
CA ASN A 459 10.35 -7.40 13.03
C ASN A 459 9.32 -6.83 12.04
N PRO A 460 8.39 -5.96 12.48
CA PRO A 460 7.41 -5.32 11.59
C PRO A 460 8.01 -4.25 10.68
N ASN A 461 9.13 -3.63 11.05
CA ASN A 461 9.79 -2.57 10.27
C ASN A 461 10.51 -3.13 9.03
N LEU A 462 10.38 -2.45 7.90
CA LEU A 462 10.89 -2.92 6.60
C LEU A 462 12.42 -2.91 6.51
N GLU A 463 13.09 -1.85 6.96
CA GLU A 463 14.56 -1.82 6.91
C GLU A 463 15.17 -2.86 7.85
N THR A 464 14.61 -3.03 9.05
CA THR A 464 15.05 -4.09 9.96
C THR A 464 14.94 -5.48 9.31
N ARG A 465 13.84 -5.74 8.61
CA ARG A 465 13.68 -6.99 7.83
C ARG A 465 14.66 -7.10 6.69
N TYR A 466 14.92 -6.01 5.98
CA TYR A 466 15.90 -5.98 4.90
C TYR A 466 17.30 -6.34 5.40
N LEU A 467 17.76 -5.70 6.47
CA LEU A 467 19.06 -5.97 7.09
C LEU A 467 19.20 -7.43 7.54
N ALA A 468 18.15 -7.93 8.20
CA ALA A 468 18.08 -9.32 8.64
C ALA A 468 18.06 -10.32 7.47
N TYR A 469 17.28 -10.06 6.44
CA TYR A 469 17.22 -10.84 5.20
C TYR A 469 18.60 -10.93 4.54
N ARG A 470 19.28 -9.80 4.36
CA ARG A 470 20.62 -9.73 3.78
C ARG A 470 21.65 -10.49 4.62
N LYS A 471 21.56 -10.36 5.96
CA LYS A 471 22.45 -11.10 6.88
C LYS A 471 22.24 -12.62 6.77
N LEU A 472 20.99 -13.08 6.82
CA LEU A 472 20.65 -14.51 6.71
C LEU A 472 21.03 -15.07 5.35
N GLN A 473 20.79 -14.31 4.27
CA GLN A 473 21.21 -14.66 2.92
C GLN A 473 22.75 -14.83 2.83
N LYS A 474 23.51 -13.90 3.41
CA LYS A 474 24.98 -13.94 3.44
C LYS A 474 25.52 -15.11 4.25
N LEU A 475 24.84 -15.50 5.33
CA LEU A 475 25.20 -16.68 6.13
C LEU A 475 25.00 -18.00 5.37
N GLY A 476 24.11 -18.04 4.38
CA GLY A 476 23.86 -19.22 3.55
C GLY A 476 23.57 -20.46 4.38
N ALA A 477 24.39 -21.51 4.25
CA ALA A 477 24.23 -22.77 5.01
C ALA A 477 24.24 -22.56 6.54
N GLY A 478 24.93 -21.53 7.04
CA GLY A 478 24.94 -21.19 8.47
C GLY A 478 23.60 -20.76 9.04
N ALA A 479 22.68 -20.27 8.18
CA ALA A 479 21.32 -19.89 8.59
C ALA A 479 20.28 -20.99 8.39
N THR A 480 20.58 -22.05 7.63
CA THR A 480 19.59 -23.04 7.21
C THR A 480 18.81 -23.63 8.38
N LYS A 481 19.50 -24.05 9.46
CA LYS A 481 18.86 -24.71 10.61
C LYS A 481 17.85 -23.80 11.33
N VAL A 482 18.16 -22.53 11.54
CA VAL A 482 17.24 -21.60 12.22
C VAL A 482 16.04 -21.28 11.33
N LEU A 483 16.25 -21.13 10.01
CA LEU A 483 15.18 -20.92 9.04
C LEU A 483 14.27 -22.13 8.92
N GLU A 484 14.81 -23.35 8.86
CA GLU A 484 14.03 -24.61 8.85
C GLU A 484 13.17 -24.75 10.11
N ASN A 485 13.75 -24.45 11.28
CA ASN A 485 13.01 -24.49 12.52
C ASN A 485 11.86 -23.47 12.52
N SER A 486 12.12 -22.20 12.14
CA SER A 486 11.08 -21.18 12.06
C SER A 486 10.00 -21.57 11.05
N PHE A 487 10.35 -22.04 9.86
CA PHE A 487 9.39 -22.50 8.86
C PHE A 487 8.51 -23.65 9.36
N ALA A 488 9.10 -24.60 10.08
CA ALA A 488 8.38 -25.80 10.54
C ALA A 488 7.51 -25.56 11.79
N THR A 489 7.96 -24.70 12.73
CA THR A 489 7.39 -24.68 14.09
C THR A 489 6.88 -23.34 14.58
N ASN A 490 7.19 -22.23 13.88
CA ASN A 490 6.72 -20.91 14.32
C ASN A 490 5.19 -20.85 14.29
N SER A 491 4.57 -20.39 15.37
CA SER A 491 3.12 -20.27 15.48
C SER A 491 2.54 -19.17 14.58
N ASN A 492 3.35 -18.15 14.22
CA ASN A 492 2.95 -17.08 13.31
C ASN A 492 3.22 -17.52 11.86
N PRO A 493 2.19 -17.74 11.03
CA PRO A 493 2.38 -18.18 9.65
C PRO A 493 3.10 -17.16 8.76
N ARG A 494 3.07 -15.88 9.10
CA ARG A 494 3.81 -14.84 8.37
C ARG A 494 5.32 -14.94 8.61
N PHE A 495 5.74 -15.27 9.83
CA PHE A 495 7.15 -15.53 10.13
C PHE A 495 7.64 -16.82 9.46
N ARG A 496 6.78 -17.83 9.40
CA ARG A 496 7.03 -19.04 8.60
C ARG A 496 7.27 -18.72 7.12
N ALA A 497 6.42 -17.85 6.55
CA ALA A 497 6.55 -17.42 5.15
C ALA A 497 7.87 -16.65 4.89
N ARG A 498 8.28 -15.75 5.81
CA ARG A 498 9.56 -15.03 5.69
C ARG A 498 10.76 -15.98 5.69
N ALA A 499 10.77 -16.95 6.60
CA ALA A 499 11.81 -18.00 6.63
C ALA A 499 11.78 -18.86 5.34
N PHE A 500 10.58 -19.23 4.89
CA PHE A 500 10.37 -20.01 3.66
C PHE A 500 10.95 -19.30 2.43
N TRP A 501 10.76 -18.00 2.24
CA TRP A 501 11.30 -17.27 1.10
C TRP A 501 12.82 -17.37 1.01
N LEU A 502 13.53 -17.27 2.13
CA LEU A 502 14.99 -17.45 2.17
C LEU A 502 15.39 -18.90 1.84
N LEU A 503 14.68 -19.88 2.38
CA LEU A 503 14.91 -21.30 2.09
C LEU A 503 14.65 -21.63 0.61
N ALA A 504 13.57 -21.09 0.04
CA ALA A 504 13.19 -21.30 -1.36
C ALA A 504 14.22 -20.72 -2.34
N ASN A 505 14.90 -19.64 -1.97
CA ASN A 505 16.00 -19.05 -2.74
C ASN A 505 17.36 -19.79 -2.55
N GLY A 506 17.42 -20.77 -1.64
CA GLY A 506 18.63 -21.53 -1.35
C GLY A 506 18.84 -22.76 -2.26
N PRO A 507 19.96 -23.48 -2.08
CA PRO A 507 20.31 -24.62 -2.94
C PRO A 507 19.30 -25.76 -2.97
N GLN A 508 18.50 -25.93 -1.91
CA GLN A 508 17.44 -26.94 -1.81
C GLN A 508 16.03 -26.33 -1.97
N GLY A 509 15.92 -25.18 -2.59
CA GLY A 509 14.70 -24.39 -2.66
C GLY A 509 13.47 -25.18 -3.13
N PHE A 510 13.64 -26.03 -4.15
CA PHE A 510 12.54 -26.86 -4.66
C PHE A 510 11.96 -27.82 -3.61
N ASN A 511 12.79 -28.41 -2.73
CA ASN A 511 12.33 -29.28 -1.66
C ASN A 511 11.48 -28.52 -0.63
N TYR A 512 11.84 -27.29 -0.31
CA TYR A 512 11.05 -26.46 0.61
C TYR A 512 9.74 -25.99 -0.04
N ILE A 513 9.72 -25.71 -1.34
CA ILE A 513 8.50 -25.42 -2.09
C ILE A 513 7.54 -26.63 -2.05
N GLN A 514 8.05 -27.84 -2.27
CA GLN A 514 7.22 -29.06 -2.15
C GLN A 514 6.62 -29.22 -0.74
N LYS A 515 7.41 -29.00 0.31
CA LYS A 515 6.90 -29.02 1.70
C LYS A 515 5.85 -27.94 1.95
N ALA A 516 6.09 -26.71 1.48
CA ALA A 516 5.17 -25.59 1.65
C ALA A 516 3.83 -25.80 0.90
N ALA A 517 3.87 -26.47 -0.25
CA ALA A 517 2.65 -26.83 -0.99
C ALA A 517 1.78 -27.90 -0.30
N GLU A 518 2.30 -28.54 0.73
CA GLU A 518 1.58 -29.53 1.56
C GLU A 518 1.18 -28.97 2.93
N ASP A 519 1.44 -27.69 3.15
CA ASP A 519 1.17 -27.05 4.44
C ASP A 519 -0.34 -26.98 4.74
N ALA A 520 -0.68 -27.10 6.02
CA ALA A 520 -2.07 -26.98 6.47
C ALA A 520 -2.64 -25.57 6.22
N ASN A 521 -1.78 -24.53 6.23
CA ASN A 521 -2.17 -23.16 6.03
C ASN A 521 -2.22 -22.82 4.52
N PRO A 522 -3.39 -22.41 3.96
CA PRO A 522 -3.53 -22.08 2.55
C PRO A 522 -2.63 -20.92 2.11
N GLU A 523 -2.35 -19.94 2.97
CA GLU A 523 -1.44 -18.83 2.65
C GLU A 523 -0.01 -19.32 2.38
N ILE A 524 0.45 -20.34 3.12
CA ILE A 524 1.76 -20.96 2.87
C ILE A 524 1.74 -21.74 1.55
N ARG A 525 0.63 -22.44 1.22
CA ARG A 525 0.50 -23.12 -0.08
C ARG A 525 0.47 -22.15 -1.25
N MET A 526 -0.22 -21.00 -1.11
CA MET A 526 -0.16 -19.90 -2.10
C MET A 526 1.24 -19.34 -2.24
N THR A 527 1.96 -19.14 -1.12
CA THR A 527 3.34 -18.68 -1.13
C THR A 527 4.25 -19.66 -1.86
N ALA A 528 4.02 -20.97 -1.73
CA ALA A 528 4.74 -22.00 -2.48
C ALA A 528 4.51 -21.88 -3.99
N ILE A 529 3.28 -21.62 -4.43
CA ILE A 529 2.97 -21.40 -5.85
C ILE A 529 3.71 -20.16 -6.37
N ARG A 530 3.67 -19.04 -5.63
CA ARG A 530 4.39 -17.81 -5.96
C ARG A 530 5.90 -18.02 -6.06
N ALA A 531 6.49 -18.72 -5.11
CA ALA A 531 7.92 -19.03 -5.13
C ALA A 531 8.27 -19.96 -6.30
N MET A 532 7.47 -20.97 -6.57
CA MET A 532 7.67 -21.89 -7.68
C MET A 532 7.64 -21.15 -9.03
N SER A 533 6.65 -20.31 -9.27
CA SER A 533 6.52 -19.56 -10.54
C SER A 533 7.67 -18.58 -10.78
N ARG A 534 8.26 -18.04 -9.71
CA ARG A 534 9.33 -17.04 -9.78
C ARG A 534 10.73 -17.65 -9.89
N LEU A 535 10.95 -18.81 -9.27
CA LEU A 535 12.29 -19.35 -9.04
C LEU A 535 12.62 -20.59 -9.89
N PHE A 536 11.62 -21.30 -10.41
CA PHE A 536 11.83 -22.58 -11.07
C PHE A 536 11.19 -22.68 -12.45
N PRO A 537 11.88 -23.32 -13.41
CA PRO A 537 11.33 -23.54 -14.75
C PRO A 537 10.05 -24.37 -14.72
N ILE A 538 9.15 -24.02 -15.60
CA ILE A 538 7.82 -24.63 -15.79
C ILE A 538 7.84 -26.17 -15.81
N GLY A 539 8.86 -26.80 -16.41
CA GLY A 539 8.96 -28.26 -16.48
C GLY A 539 9.04 -29.00 -15.13
N GLN A 540 9.35 -28.28 -14.05
CA GLN A 540 9.40 -28.86 -12.69
C GLN A 540 8.05 -28.82 -11.95
N TRP A 541 7.04 -28.15 -12.53
CA TRP A 541 5.77 -27.87 -11.87
C TRP A 541 4.81 -29.07 -11.80
N LYS A 542 5.00 -30.10 -12.63
CA LYS A 542 4.00 -31.15 -12.85
C LYS A 542 3.47 -31.76 -11.56
N LYS A 543 4.35 -32.30 -10.70
CA LYS A 543 3.93 -32.99 -9.48
C LYS A 543 3.20 -32.09 -8.49
N LEU A 544 3.60 -30.81 -8.44
CA LEU A 544 3.03 -29.82 -7.54
C LEU A 544 1.67 -29.33 -8.05
N GLY A 545 1.58 -29.01 -9.34
CA GLY A 545 0.35 -28.58 -9.98
C GLY A 545 -0.73 -29.64 -9.95
N ASP A 546 -0.40 -30.90 -10.23
CA ASP A 546 -1.34 -32.04 -10.18
C ASP A 546 -2.00 -32.20 -8.78
N LYS A 547 -1.32 -31.79 -7.71
CA LYS A 547 -1.86 -31.81 -6.36
C LYS A 547 -2.70 -30.58 -6.06
N LEU A 548 -2.19 -29.37 -6.38
CA LEU A 548 -2.81 -28.09 -6.02
C LEU A 548 -4.02 -27.75 -6.88
N VAL A 549 -4.19 -28.39 -8.04
CA VAL A 549 -5.38 -28.20 -8.90
C VAL A 549 -6.68 -28.62 -8.21
N ASP A 550 -6.62 -29.54 -7.26
CA ASP A 550 -7.75 -29.99 -6.45
C ASP A 550 -7.73 -29.45 -5.02
N ASP A 551 -6.95 -28.41 -4.76
CA ASP A 551 -6.89 -27.83 -3.42
C ASP A 551 -8.28 -27.40 -2.95
N SER A 552 -8.59 -27.68 -1.68
CA SER A 552 -9.89 -27.33 -1.09
C SER A 552 -10.11 -25.81 -1.02
N ASP A 553 -9.02 -25.03 -0.89
CA ASP A 553 -9.09 -23.58 -0.80
C ASP A 553 -9.17 -22.94 -2.19
N PRO A 554 -10.22 -22.14 -2.47
CA PRO A 554 -10.41 -21.51 -3.78
C PRO A 554 -9.34 -20.47 -4.10
N GLN A 555 -8.69 -19.87 -3.09
CA GLN A 555 -7.62 -18.89 -3.32
C GLN A 555 -6.32 -19.59 -3.75
N VAL A 556 -6.04 -20.80 -3.23
CA VAL A 556 -4.91 -21.62 -3.70
C VAL A 556 -5.12 -22.01 -5.17
N ARG A 557 -6.35 -22.42 -5.55
CA ARG A 557 -6.67 -22.72 -6.96
C ARG A 557 -6.55 -21.50 -7.86
N ARG A 558 -7.01 -20.32 -7.39
CA ARG A 558 -6.81 -19.03 -8.08
C ARG A 558 -5.34 -18.73 -8.34
N GLU A 559 -4.50 -18.87 -7.31
CA GLU A 559 -3.06 -18.61 -7.43
C GLU A 559 -2.40 -19.56 -8.45
N LEU A 560 -2.81 -20.83 -8.45
CA LEU A 560 -2.35 -21.81 -9.44
C LEU A 560 -2.80 -21.42 -10.86
N ALA A 561 -4.06 -20.97 -11.03
CA ALA A 561 -4.57 -20.52 -12.33
C ALA A 561 -3.70 -19.40 -12.90
N ILE A 562 -3.42 -18.35 -12.11
CA ILE A 562 -2.54 -17.24 -12.52
C ILE A 562 -1.14 -17.75 -12.89
N ALA A 563 -0.60 -18.67 -12.10
CA ALA A 563 0.74 -19.21 -12.31
C ALA A 563 0.86 -20.08 -13.58
N LEU A 564 -0.24 -20.51 -14.17
CA LEU A 564 -0.25 -21.24 -15.46
C LEU A 564 -0.02 -20.35 -16.67
N ARG A 565 -0.08 -19.02 -16.52
CA ARG A 565 0.15 -18.07 -17.60
C ARG A 565 1.44 -18.40 -18.36
N HIS A 566 1.35 -18.45 -19.70
CA HIS A 566 2.48 -18.81 -20.60
C HIS A 566 3.11 -20.19 -20.34
N ASN A 567 2.41 -21.07 -19.63
CA ASN A 567 2.88 -22.42 -19.38
C ASN A 567 2.58 -23.34 -20.56
N SER A 568 3.53 -23.52 -21.46
CA SER A 568 3.41 -24.40 -22.64
C SER A 568 3.66 -25.89 -22.35
N SER A 569 3.73 -26.32 -21.07
CA SER A 569 3.94 -27.72 -20.74
C SER A 569 2.72 -28.58 -21.07
N PRO A 570 2.86 -29.85 -21.48
CA PRO A 570 1.75 -30.73 -21.88
C PRO A 570 0.68 -30.99 -20.81
N ASN A 571 0.89 -30.55 -19.57
CA ASN A 571 -0.07 -30.71 -18.49
C ASN A 571 -0.77 -29.38 -18.11
N ALA A 572 -0.30 -28.23 -18.62
CA ALA A 572 -0.88 -26.94 -18.29
C ALA A 572 -2.34 -26.86 -18.73
N ASP A 573 -2.65 -27.26 -19.97
CA ASP A 573 -4.00 -27.31 -20.51
C ASP A 573 -4.94 -28.17 -19.66
N LYS A 574 -4.44 -29.33 -19.17
CA LYS A 574 -5.24 -30.23 -18.31
C LYS A 574 -5.50 -29.60 -16.94
N MET A 575 -4.48 -28.97 -16.34
CA MET A 575 -4.64 -28.27 -15.07
C MET A 575 -5.57 -27.08 -15.22
N TRP A 576 -5.39 -26.27 -16.26
CA TRP A 576 -6.26 -25.14 -16.55
C TRP A 576 -7.71 -25.56 -16.78
N THR A 577 -7.92 -26.58 -17.63
CA THR A 577 -9.26 -27.15 -17.88
C THR A 577 -9.92 -27.63 -16.59
N LYS A 578 -9.16 -28.31 -15.72
CA LYS A 578 -9.68 -28.80 -14.45
C LYS A 578 -10.06 -27.67 -13.50
N LEU A 579 -9.26 -26.61 -13.43
CA LEU A 579 -9.58 -25.40 -12.67
C LEU A 579 -10.82 -24.69 -13.23
N ALA A 580 -10.92 -24.57 -14.56
CA ALA A 580 -12.07 -23.95 -15.22
C ALA A 580 -13.38 -24.72 -14.96
N LEU A 581 -13.35 -26.07 -14.97
CA LEU A 581 -14.51 -26.90 -14.66
C LEU A 581 -14.99 -26.81 -13.20
N GLN A 582 -14.15 -26.31 -12.30
CA GLN A 582 -14.50 -26.04 -10.89
C GLN A 582 -15.14 -24.67 -10.69
N HIS A 583 -15.14 -23.80 -11.70
CA HIS A 583 -15.73 -22.47 -11.61
C HIS A 583 -17.27 -22.57 -11.55
N ASN A 584 -17.87 -21.89 -10.58
CA ASN A 584 -19.31 -21.95 -10.29
C ASN A 584 -20.16 -20.98 -11.13
N GLY A 585 -19.58 -20.28 -12.07
CA GLY A 585 -20.24 -19.27 -12.92
C GLY A 585 -20.48 -17.91 -12.24
N GLN A 586 -20.06 -17.70 -10.99
CA GLN A 586 -20.34 -16.48 -10.25
C GLN A 586 -19.10 -15.80 -9.66
N ASP A 587 -18.07 -16.56 -9.27
CA ASP A 587 -16.86 -16.02 -8.65
C ASP A 587 -15.99 -15.29 -9.68
N ARG A 588 -16.11 -13.97 -9.71
CA ARG A 588 -15.36 -13.11 -10.65
C ARG A 588 -13.85 -13.15 -10.40
N TRP A 589 -13.39 -13.34 -9.17
CA TRP A 589 -11.97 -13.46 -8.88
C TRP A 589 -11.37 -14.74 -9.50
N ALA A 590 -12.10 -15.85 -9.40
CA ALA A 590 -11.69 -17.09 -10.05
C ALA A 590 -11.70 -16.97 -11.57
N LEU A 591 -12.72 -16.30 -12.13
CA LEU A 591 -12.86 -16.12 -13.58
C LEU A 591 -11.69 -15.31 -14.17
N GLU A 592 -11.36 -14.18 -13.54
CA GLU A 592 -10.25 -13.33 -14.02
C GLU A 592 -8.88 -14.00 -13.84
N ALA A 593 -8.70 -14.79 -12.78
CA ALA A 593 -7.50 -15.61 -12.62
C ALA A 593 -7.35 -16.67 -13.72
N LEU A 594 -8.46 -17.30 -14.13
CA LEU A 594 -8.49 -18.24 -15.26
C LEU A 594 -8.17 -17.52 -16.58
N GLY A 595 -8.69 -16.30 -16.77
CA GLY A 595 -8.38 -15.47 -17.94
C GLY A 595 -6.90 -15.10 -18.03
N ILE A 596 -6.26 -14.77 -16.91
CA ILE A 596 -4.81 -14.48 -16.85
C ILE A 596 -3.99 -15.73 -17.18
N GLY A 597 -4.44 -16.90 -16.77
CA GLY A 597 -3.72 -18.16 -16.93
C GLY A 597 -3.99 -18.92 -18.24
N ALA A 598 -4.87 -18.37 -19.11
CA ALA A 598 -5.30 -19.01 -20.37
C ALA A 598 -4.24 -18.98 -21.49
#